data_2c0da695dfe9b52251f8e9617dbb8d65
#
_entry.id   2c0da695dfe9b52251f8e9617dbb8d65
#
_cell.length_a   1.000
_cell.length_b   1.000
_cell.length_c   1.000
_cell.angle_alpha   90.00
_cell.angle_beta   90.00
_cell.angle_gamma   90.00
#
_symmetry.space_group_name_H-M   'P 1'
#
loop_
_entity.id
_entity.type
_entity.pdbx_description
1 polymer ?
#
loop_
_entity_poly.entity_id
_entity_poly.type
_entity_poly.pdbx_seq_one_letter_code
_entity_poly.pdbx_strand_id
1 'polypeptide(L)'
;NKLAAVICIEDPVRPEAPEVIARLKELGISKVVMMTGDSERTAKAIAGRVGVDEYYSEVLPEDKASFVEKEKKAGRKVIMIGDGINDSPALSAADVGIAISDGAQIAREIADITVSAEDLGQIAFIKDLSNNLIKKINRNYRTIVSFNSGLIALGVLGIIPPTTSALLHNTSTLLISMNSMKDIPVEAEIN
;
A
#
# COMPACT_ATOMS: atom_id res chain seq x y z
N ASN A 1 -29.60 44.04 -16.51
CA ASN A 1 -29.41 42.82 -15.73
C ASN A 1 -28.50 43.13 -14.56
N LYS A 2 -28.96 42.90 -13.34
CA LYS A 2 -28.16 43.02 -12.12
C LYS A 2 -27.91 41.60 -11.60
N LEU A 3 -26.66 41.29 -11.25
CA LEU A 3 -26.32 40.05 -10.56
C LEU A 3 -27.01 40.07 -9.19
N ALA A 4 -27.90 39.09 -8.91
CA ALA A 4 -28.71 39.04 -7.69
C ALA A 4 -28.06 38.17 -6.61
N ALA A 5 -27.40 37.09 -6.99
CA ALA A 5 -26.70 36.19 -6.09
C ALA A 5 -25.63 35.36 -6.84
N VAL A 6 -24.64 34.87 -6.09
CA VAL A 6 -23.65 33.89 -6.54
C VAL A 6 -23.70 32.75 -5.52
N ILE A 7 -23.86 31.53 -6.01
CA ILE A 7 -23.76 30.31 -5.21
C ILE A 7 -22.39 29.69 -5.50
N CYS A 8 -21.53 29.62 -4.50
CA CYS A 8 -20.27 28.88 -4.59
C CYS A 8 -20.50 27.47 -4.04
N ILE A 9 -20.19 26.46 -4.84
CA ILE A 9 -20.14 25.07 -4.41
C ILE A 9 -18.66 24.69 -4.36
N GLU A 10 -18.19 24.31 -3.19
CA GLU A 10 -16.83 23.87 -2.96
C GLU A 10 -16.88 22.49 -2.31
N ASP A 11 -16.14 21.53 -2.87
CA ASP A 11 -15.88 20.24 -2.24
C ASP A 11 -14.49 20.33 -1.58
N PRO A 12 -14.42 20.42 -0.25
CA PRO A 12 -13.17 20.66 0.44
C PRO A 12 -12.28 19.41 0.37
N VAL A 13 -10.99 19.62 0.10
CA VAL A 13 -9.98 18.58 0.27
C VAL A 13 -9.94 18.17 1.74
N ARG A 14 -9.87 16.87 1.99
CA ARG A 14 -9.75 16.33 3.35
C ARG A 14 -8.49 16.88 4.02
N PRO A 15 -8.59 17.35 5.27
CA PRO A 15 -7.46 17.99 5.97
C PRO A 15 -6.25 17.08 6.12
N GLU A 16 -6.47 15.78 6.31
CA GLU A 16 -5.43 14.75 6.50
C GLU A 16 -4.73 14.32 5.21
N ALA A 17 -5.30 14.61 4.03
CA ALA A 17 -4.77 14.12 2.75
C ALA A 17 -3.31 14.52 2.47
N PRO A 18 -2.85 15.74 2.73
CA PRO A 18 -1.45 16.11 2.52
C PRO A 18 -0.50 15.30 3.40
N GLU A 19 -0.85 15.05 4.65
CA GLU A 19 -0.05 14.30 5.61
C GLU A 19 0.03 12.82 5.21
N VAL A 20 -1.09 12.22 4.82
CA VAL A 20 -1.14 10.83 4.32
C VAL A 20 -0.24 10.68 3.09
N ILE A 21 -0.29 11.61 2.13
CA ILE A 21 0.55 11.57 0.93
C ILE A 21 2.02 11.69 1.28
N ALA A 22 2.40 12.61 2.18
CA ALA A 22 3.77 12.74 2.65
C ALA A 22 4.25 11.44 3.32
N ARG A 23 3.44 10.87 4.19
CA ARG A 23 3.75 9.62 4.89
C ARG A 23 3.90 8.43 3.92
N LEU A 24 3.06 8.31 2.90
CA LEU A 24 3.20 7.28 1.87
C LEU A 24 4.54 7.38 1.14
N LYS A 25 5.01 8.59 0.83
CA LYS A 25 6.32 8.81 0.21
C LYS A 25 7.46 8.38 1.14
N GLU A 26 7.41 8.71 2.43
CA GLU A 26 8.37 8.23 3.44
C GLU A 26 8.38 6.70 3.55
N LEU A 27 7.22 6.06 3.41
CA LEU A 27 7.07 4.61 3.43
C LEU A 27 7.50 3.92 2.12
N GLY A 28 8.06 4.68 1.17
CA GLY A 28 8.68 4.15 -0.04
C GLY A 28 7.80 4.15 -1.29
N ILE A 29 6.69 4.90 -1.30
CA ILE A 29 5.97 5.20 -2.54
C ILE A 29 6.79 6.24 -3.32
N SER A 30 7.31 5.84 -4.47
CA SER A 30 8.23 6.67 -5.26
C SER A 30 7.53 7.80 -6.02
N LYS A 31 6.23 7.66 -6.28
CA LYS A 31 5.46 8.62 -7.06
C LYS A 31 3.98 8.52 -6.72
N VAL A 32 3.36 9.65 -6.43
CA VAL A 32 1.92 9.77 -6.21
C VAL A 32 1.30 10.59 -7.35
N VAL A 33 0.28 10.01 -7.99
CA VAL A 33 -0.40 10.61 -9.14
C VAL A 33 -1.87 10.80 -8.81
N MET A 34 -2.40 11.98 -9.08
CA MET A 34 -3.83 12.27 -8.96
C MET A 34 -4.49 12.25 -10.33
N MET A 35 -5.58 11.52 -10.48
CA MET A 35 -6.41 11.51 -11.68
C MET A 35 -7.83 11.90 -11.33
N THR A 36 -8.35 12.94 -11.95
CA THR A 36 -9.70 13.48 -11.70
C THR A 36 -10.44 13.81 -12.97
N GLY A 37 -11.77 13.70 -12.94
CA GLY A 37 -12.65 14.21 -14.00
C GLY A 37 -12.84 15.73 -13.97
N ASP A 38 -12.33 16.42 -12.95
CA ASP A 38 -12.44 17.86 -12.80
C ASP A 38 -11.64 18.64 -13.84
N SER A 39 -11.98 19.94 -13.97
CA SER A 39 -11.26 20.86 -14.85
C SER A 39 -9.80 21.03 -14.44
N GLU A 40 -8.95 21.33 -15.40
CA GLU A 40 -7.50 21.61 -15.21
C GLU A 40 -7.25 22.60 -14.07
N ARG A 41 -8.06 23.67 -13.98
CA ARG A 41 -7.92 24.68 -12.94
C ARG A 41 -8.12 24.09 -11.53
N THR A 42 -9.14 23.28 -11.36
CA THR A 42 -9.46 22.62 -10.07
C THR A 42 -8.41 21.60 -9.74
N ALA A 43 -8.07 20.72 -10.68
CA ALA A 43 -7.07 19.68 -10.51
C ALA A 43 -5.70 20.25 -10.08
N LYS A 44 -5.24 21.31 -10.74
CA LYS A 44 -3.99 22.00 -10.40
C LYS A 44 -4.00 22.57 -8.99
N ALA A 45 -5.10 23.22 -8.59
CA ALA A 45 -5.23 23.79 -7.25
C ALA A 45 -5.20 22.72 -6.17
N ILE A 46 -5.92 21.60 -6.37
CA ILE A 46 -5.95 20.47 -5.43
C ILE A 46 -4.58 19.80 -5.37
N ALA A 47 -3.97 19.47 -6.52
CA ALA A 47 -2.66 18.83 -6.59
C ALA A 47 -1.58 19.60 -5.81
N GLY A 48 -1.58 20.95 -5.94
CA GLY A 48 -0.66 21.81 -5.19
C GLY A 48 -0.90 21.81 -3.68
N ARG A 49 -2.15 21.61 -3.23
CA ARG A 49 -2.51 21.55 -1.81
C ARG A 49 -2.16 20.22 -1.17
N VAL A 50 -2.38 19.11 -1.89
CA VAL A 50 -2.17 17.76 -1.35
C VAL A 50 -0.75 17.24 -1.54
N GLY A 51 0.04 17.84 -2.41
CA GLY A 51 1.46 17.50 -2.59
C GLY A 51 1.71 16.23 -3.41
N VAL A 52 0.85 15.93 -4.38
CA VAL A 52 1.10 14.87 -5.38
C VAL A 52 2.22 15.25 -6.35
N ASP A 53 2.85 14.26 -6.98
CA ASP A 53 3.98 14.49 -7.90
C ASP A 53 3.51 14.83 -9.31
N GLU A 54 2.39 14.25 -9.73
CA GLU A 54 1.74 14.52 -11.03
C GLU A 54 0.23 14.54 -10.85
N TYR A 55 -0.46 15.20 -11.76
CA TYR A 55 -1.90 15.16 -11.85
C TYR A 55 -2.38 15.12 -13.30
N TYR A 56 -3.54 14.53 -13.51
CA TYR A 56 -4.26 14.51 -14.78
C TYR A 56 -5.69 14.97 -14.53
N SER A 57 -6.15 15.94 -15.32
CA SER A 57 -7.50 16.51 -15.28
C SER A 57 -8.34 15.95 -16.41
N GLU A 58 -9.68 16.09 -16.31
CA GLU A 58 -10.64 15.70 -17.35
C GLU A 58 -10.50 14.23 -17.79
N VAL A 59 -10.08 13.34 -16.85
CA VAL A 59 -9.79 11.94 -17.10
C VAL A 59 -11.09 11.11 -17.04
N LEU A 60 -11.34 10.32 -18.07
CA LEU A 60 -12.44 9.35 -18.07
C LEU A 60 -12.08 8.07 -17.29
N PRO A 61 -13.07 7.31 -16.80
CA PRO A 61 -12.81 6.06 -16.07
C PRO A 61 -11.92 5.06 -16.85
N GLU A 62 -12.11 4.94 -18.16
CA GLU A 62 -11.35 4.07 -19.06
C GLU A 62 -9.88 4.50 -19.18
N ASP A 63 -9.62 5.82 -19.15
CA ASP A 63 -8.27 6.36 -19.22
C ASP A 63 -7.48 6.03 -17.96
N LYS A 64 -8.14 6.01 -16.78
CA LYS A 64 -7.52 5.60 -15.52
C LYS A 64 -7.00 4.16 -15.60
N ALA A 65 -7.80 3.23 -16.11
CA ALA A 65 -7.39 1.84 -16.28
C ALA A 65 -6.22 1.72 -17.28
N SER A 66 -6.30 2.42 -18.41
CA SER A 66 -5.25 2.46 -19.43
C SER A 66 -3.94 3.02 -18.88
N PHE A 67 -4.00 4.04 -18.01
CA PHE A 67 -2.84 4.60 -17.34
C PHE A 67 -2.19 3.55 -16.40
N VAL A 68 -2.99 2.87 -15.58
CA VAL A 68 -2.51 1.81 -14.68
C VAL A 68 -1.80 0.71 -15.47
N GLU A 69 -2.40 0.22 -16.56
CA GLU A 69 -1.77 -0.79 -17.41
C GLU A 69 -0.44 -0.32 -18.03
N LYS A 70 -0.38 0.94 -18.47
CA LYS A 70 0.84 1.53 -19.02
C LYS A 70 1.96 1.56 -17.98
N GLU A 71 1.65 1.96 -16.74
CA GLU A 71 2.62 1.98 -15.66
C GLU A 71 3.13 0.57 -15.32
N LYS A 72 2.23 -0.42 -15.29
CA LYS A 72 2.59 -1.84 -15.09
C LYS A 72 3.46 -2.39 -16.22
N LYS A 73 3.12 -2.09 -17.48
CA LYS A 73 3.95 -2.49 -18.65
C LYS A 73 5.35 -1.85 -18.61
N ALA A 74 5.50 -0.70 -17.98
CA ALA A 74 6.79 -0.07 -17.72
C ALA A 74 7.56 -0.68 -16.53
N GLY A 75 7.06 -1.78 -15.93
CA GLY A 75 7.69 -2.51 -14.83
C GLY A 75 7.46 -1.89 -13.45
N ARG A 76 6.56 -0.91 -13.31
CA ARG A 76 6.23 -0.31 -12.03
C ARG A 76 5.13 -1.11 -11.34
N LYS A 77 5.17 -1.15 -10.00
CA LYS A 77 4.08 -1.66 -9.17
C LYS A 77 3.12 -0.53 -8.86
N VAL A 78 1.83 -0.76 -9.12
CA VAL A 78 0.79 0.26 -9.02
C VAL A 78 -0.20 -0.09 -7.91
N ILE A 79 -0.38 0.85 -7.00
CA ILE A 79 -1.50 0.86 -6.05
C ILE A 79 -2.52 1.86 -6.59
N MET A 80 -3.73 1.42 -6.85
CA MET A 80 -4.85 2.28 -7.24
C MET A 80 -5.76 2.49 -6.04
N ILE A 81 -6.11 3.75 -5.79
CA ILE A 81 -7.03 4.14 -4.72
C ILE A 81 -8.22 4.85 -5.36
N GLY A 82 -9.43 4.45 -5.03
CA GLY A 82 -10.65 5.03 -5.60
C GLY A 82 -11.90 4.75 -4.80
N ASP A 83 -13.06 5.26 -5.24
CA ASP A 83 -14.35 5.07 -4.57
C ASP A 83 -15.00 3.70 -4.83
N GLY A 84 -14.46 2.92 -5.72
CA GLY A 84 -14.91 1.57 -6.06
C GLY A 84 -16.03 1.51 -7.09
N ILE A 85 -16.74 2.57 -7.39
CA ILE A 85 -17.86 2.59 -8.35
C ILE A 85 -17.33 2.96 -9.74
N ASN A 86 -16.81 4.17 -9.87
CA ASN A 86 -16.32 4.71 -11.14
C ASN A 86 -14.90 4.22 -11.46
N ASP A 87 -14.14 3.83 -10.45
CA ASP A 87 -12.75 3.42 -10.57
C ASP A 87 -12.57 1.90 -10.68
N SER A 88 -13.67 1.12 -10.75
CA SER A 88 -13.65 -0.35 -10.80
C SER A 88 -12.67 -0.93 -11.84
N PRO A 89 -12.62 -0.45 -13.09
CA PRO A 89 -11.68 -0.98 -14.08
C PRO A 89 -10.21 -0.70 -13.69
N ALA A 90 -9.92 0.47 -13.14
CA ALA A 90 -8.58 0.85 -12.73
C ALA A 90 -8.12 0.11 -11.46
N LEU A 91 -9.03 -0.09 -10.49
CA LEU A 91 -8.79 -0.88 -9.28
C LEU A 91 -8.44 -2.33 -9.64
N SER A 92 -9.22 -2.95 -10.55
CA SER A 92 -8.96 -4.32 -11.01
C SER A 92 -7.68 -4.45 -11.84
N ALA A 93 -7.27 -3.41 -12.57
CA ALA A 93 -6.06 -3.42 -13.38
C ALA A 93 -4.78 -3.25 -12.55
N ALA A 94 -4.85 -2.66 -11.36
CA ALA A 94 -3.71 -2.39 -10.49
C ALA A 94 -3.02 -3.67 -9.96
N ASP A 95 -1.85 -3.54 -9.34
CA ASP A 95 -1.24 -4.63 -8.56
C ASP A 95 -1.89 -4.74 -7.19
N VAL A 96 -2.41 -3.63 -6.66
CA VAL A 96 -3.25 -3.56 -5.47
C VAL A 96 -4.31 -2.48 -5.68
N GLY A 97 -5.57 -2.86 -5.58
CA GLY A 97 -6.72 -1.95 -5.60
C GLY A 97 -7.21 -1.69 -4.17
N ILE A 98 -7.29 -0.42 -3.78
CA ILE A 98 -7.81 0.02 -2.48
C ILE A 98 -9.07 0.84 -2.71
N ALA A 99 -10.21 0.37 -2.24
CA ALA A 99 -11.46 1.10 -2.29
C ALA A 99 -11.68 1.87 -0.98
N ILE A 100 -11.99 3.16 -1.12
CA ILE A 100 -12.43 4.02 -0.01
C ILE A 100 -13.95 4.05 -0.03
N SER A 101 -14.60 3.35 0.90
CA SER A 101 -16.07 3.22 0.87
C SER A 101 -16.67 2.95 2.24
N ASP A 102 -17.74 3.63 2.56
CA ASP A 102 -18.54 3.44 3.78
C ASP A 102 -19.56 2.29 3.64
N GLY A 103 -19.27 1.26 2.87
CA GLY A 103 -20.10 0.06 2.82
C GLY A 103 -20.67 -0.32 1.47
N ALA A 104 -20.25 0.28 0.36
CA ALA A 104 -20.69 -0.14 -0.96
C ALA A 104 -20.25 -1.58 -1.23
N GLN A 105 -21.20 -2.48 -1.39
CA GLN A 105 -20.97 -3.90 -1.62
C GLN A 105 -20.08 -4.14 -2.85
N ILE A 106 -20.25 -3.32 -3.90
CA ILE A 106 -19.49 -3.38 -5.15
C ILE A 106 -17.98 -3.10 -4.91
N ALA A 107 -17.65 -2.16 -4.03
CA ALA A 107 -16.26 -1.86 -3.71
C ALA A 107 -15.53 -3.06 -3.08
N ARG A 108 -16.23 -3.82 -2.24
CA ARG A 108 -15.69 -5.04 -1.58
C ARG A 108 -15.46 -6.21 -2.53
N GLU A 109 -16.18 -6.26 -3.66
CA GLU A 109 -16.05 -7.34 -4.64
C GLU A 109 -14.92 -7.10 -5.64
N ILE A 110 -14.47 -5.84 -5.79
CA ILE A 110 -13.54 -5.45 -6.85
C ILE A 110 -12.15 -5.09 -6.29
N ALA A 111 -12.09 -4.50 -5.11
CA ALA A 111 -10.85 -4.07 -4.50
C ALA A 111 -10.21 -5.18 -3.65
N ASP A 112 -8.88 -5.23 -3.63
CA ASP A 112 -8.13 -6.13 -2.75
C ASP A 112 -8.25 -5.71 -1.28
N ILE A 113 -8.39 -4.40 -1.04
CA ILE A 113 -8.49 -3.79 0.29
C ILE A 113 -9.63 -2.77 0.28
N THR A 114 -10.41 -2.75 1.35
CA THR A 114 -11.41 -1.69 1.58
C THR A 114 -11.08 -0.95 2.86
N VAL A 115 -11.01 0.37 2.79
CA VAL A 115 -10.78 1.27 3.93
C VAL A 115 -11.99 2.17 4.14
N SER A 116 -12.21 2.60 5.40
CA SER A 116 -13.28 3.55 5.69
C SER A 116 -13.01 4.91 5.03
N ALA A 117 -14.07 5.53 4.55
CA ALA A 117 -14.00 6.89 4.03
C ALA A 117 -13.72 7.93 5.14
N GLU A 118 -13.94 7.58 6.39
CA GLU A 118 -13.72 8.50 7.53
C GLU A 118 -12.23 8.64 7.90
N ASP A 119 -11.36 7.69 7.50
CA ASP A 119 -9.97 7.65 7.95
C ASP A 119 -9.02 7.25 6.81
N LEU A 120 -8.47 8.23 6.13
CA LEU A 120 -7.43 8.02 5.10
C LEU A 120 -6.08 7.53 5.69
N GLY A 121 -5.84 7.75 6.98
CA GLY A 121 -4.63 7.30 7.67
C GLY A 121 -4.46 5.78 7.61
N GLN A 122 -5.55 5.03 7.49
CA GLN A 122 -5.53 3.57 7.31
C GLN A 122 -4.68 3.13 6.10
N ILE A 123 -4.60 3.94 5.05
CA ILE A 123 -3.78 3.63 3.87
C ILE A 123 -2.29 3.63 4.23
N ALA A 124 -1.85 4.66 4.95
CA ALA A 124 -0.47 4.75 5.43
C ALA A 124 -0.16 3.65 6.47
N PHE A 125 -1.10 3.38 7.39
CA PHE A 125 -0.99 2.28 8.35
C PHE A 125 -0.79 0.92 7.66
N ILE A 126 -1.63 0.58 6.67
CA ILE A 126 -1.52 -0.69 5.92
C ILE A 126 -0.17 -0.77 5.19
N LYS A 127 0.31 0.34 4.63
CA LYS A 127 1.61 0.39 3.94
C LYS A 127 2.77 0.17 4.92
N ASP A 128 2.74 0.78 6.10
CA ASP A 128 3.77 0.57 7.13
C ASP A 128 3.73 -0.87 7.67
N LEU A 129 2.55 -1.37 7.98
CA LEU A 129 2.35 -2.76 8.40
C LEU A 129 2.92 -3.74 7.37
N SER A 130 2.64 -3.54 6.08
CA SER A 130 3.18 -4.34 4.98
C SER A 130 4.70 -4.29 4.92
N ASN A 131 5.30 -3.11 5.03
CA ASN A 131 6.75 -2.94 5.03
C ASN A 131 7.41 -3.70 6.20
N ASN A 132 6.84 -3.60 7.40
CA ASN A 132 7.36 -4.25 8.60
C ASN A 132 7.15 -5.77 8.57
N LEU A 133 6.02 -6.23 8.00
CA LEU A 133 5.79 -7.66 7.76
C LEU A 133 6.84 -8.24 6.82
N ILE A 134 7.12 -7.60 5.70
CA ILE A 134 8.15 -8.06 4.74
C ILE A 134 9.53 -8.05 5.37
N LYS A 135 9.88 -7.04 6.17
CA LYS A 135 11.14 -7.03 6.93
C LYS A 135 11.23 -8.23 7.89
N LYS A 136 10.15 -8.55 8.59
CA LYS A 136 10.07 -9.69 9.52
C LYS A 136 10.22 -11.02 8.77
N ILE A 137 9.52 -11.20 7.66
CA ILE A 137 9.63 -12.40 6.81
C ILE A 137 11.06 -12.58 6.32
N ASN A 138 11.68 -11.55 5.75
CA ASN A 138 13.04 -11.60 5.23
C ASN A 138 14.07 -11.90 6.33
N ARG A 139 13.90 -11.34 7.53
CA ARG A 139 14.76 -11.64 8.68
C ARG A 139 14.65 -13.11 9.07
N ASN A 140 13.43 -13.62 9.22
CA ASN A 140 13.19 -15.02 9.56
C ASN A 140 13.76 -15.96 8.49
N TYR A 141 13.55 -15.67 7.22
CA TYR A 141 14.10 -16.42 6.10
C TYR A 141 15.63 -16.49 6.13
N ARG A 142 16.30 -15.33 6.31
CA ARG A 142 17.75 -15.29 6.43
C ARG A 142 18.26 -16.10 7.62
N THR A 143 17.58 -16.02 8.76
CA THR A 143 17.94 -16.79 9.96
C THR A 143 17.81 -18.29 9.70
N ILE A 144 16.72 -18.74 9.09
CA ILE A 144 16.49 -20.17 8.74
C ILE A 144 17.60 -20.68 7.80
N VAL A 145 17.82 -19.95 6.71
CA VAL A 145 18.81 -20.38 5.69
C VAL A 145 20.22 -20.40 6.29
N SER A 146 20.64 -19.35 6.98
CA SER A 146 22.00 -19.29 7.57
C SER A 146 22.22 -20.36 8.61
N PHE A 147 21.24 -20.57 9.51
CA PHE A 147 21.35 -21.58 10.56
C PHE A 147 21.43 -23.01 9.98
N ASN A 148 20.54 -23.34 9.06
CA ASN A 148 20.52 -24.65 8.43
C ASN A 148 21.76 -24.91 7.57
N SER A 149 22.25 -23.92 6.83
CA SER A 149 23.50 -24.03 6.08
C SER A 149 24.69 -24.27 7.02
N GLY A 150 24.71 -23.60 8.17
CA GLY A 150 25.71 -23.82 9.20
C GLY A 150 25.68 -25.25 9.76
N LEU A 151 24.48 -25.79 10.07
CA LEU A 151 24.33 -27.17 10.54
C LEU A 151 24.81 -28.19 9.50
N ILE A 152 24.48 -27.97 8.22
CA ILE A 152 24.94 -28.84 7.13
C ILE A 152 26.48 -28.82 7.05
N ALA A 153 27.09 -27.63 7.07
CA ALA A 153 28.53 -27.49 7.02
C ALA A 153 29.24 -28.21 8.19
N LEU A 154 28.76 -28.04 9.41
CA LEU A 154 29.27 -28.70 10.61
C LEU A 154 29.10 -30.23 10.55
N GLY A 155 27.96 -30.68 9.99
CA GLY A 155 27.74 -32.11 9.77
C GLY A 155 28.69 -32.73 8.73
N VAL A 156 28.92 -32.05 7.62
CA VAL A 156 29.88 -32.49 6.56
C VAL A 156 31.30 -32.53 7.09
N LEU A 157 31.69 -31.59 7.93
CA LEU A 157 32.99 -31.55 8.60
C LEU A 157 33.14 -32.60 9.73
N GLY A 158 32.08 -33.34 10.03
CA GLY A 158 32.10 -34.37 11.11
C GLY A 158 32.16 -33.77 12.53
N ILE A 159 31.89 -32.47 12.68
CA ILE A 159 31.97 -31.77 13.98
C ILE A 159 30.77 -32.11 14.86
N ILE A 160 29.58 -32.25 14.25
CA ILE A 160 28.33 -32.60 14.95
C ILE A 160 27.72 -33.88 14.39
N PRO A 161 27.19 -34.78 15.23
CA PRO A 161 26.48 -35.97 14.78
C PRO A 161 25.13 -35.63 14.16
N PRO A 162 24.63 -36.46 13.24
CA PRO A 162 23.33 -36.23 12.56
C PRO A 162 22.15 -36.05 13.53
N THR A 163 22.13 -36.77 14.63
CA THR A 163 21.10 -36.66 15.68
C THR A 163 21.06 -35.29 16.33
N THR A 164 22.24 -34.75 16.66
CA THR A 164 22.38 -33.39 17.22
C THR A 164 21.94 -32.34 16.20
N SER A 165 22.36 -32.49 14.94
CA SER A 165 21.94 -31.60 13.83
C SER A 165 20.44 -31.58 13.68
N ALA A 166 19.77 -32.74 13.68
CA ALA A 166 18.32 -32.84 13.60
C ALA A 166 17.60 -32.19 14.79
N LEU A 167 18.11 -32.39 16.01
CA LEU A 167 17.57 -31.76 17.21
C LEU A 167 17.65 -30.23 17.14
N LEU A 168 18.81 -29.70 16.77
CA LEU A 168 19.04 -28.25 16.63
C LEU A 168 18.17 -27.66 15.53
N HIS A 169 18.01 -28.34 14.38
CA HIS A 169 17.11 -27.93 13.31
C HIS A 169 15.65 -27.81 13.80
N ASN A 170 15.13 -28.85 14.44
CA ASN A 170 13.75 -28.85 14.94
C ASN A 170 13.54 -27.76 16.00
N THR A 171 14.48 -27.61 16.94
CA THR A 171 14.41 -26.57 17.98
C THR A 171 14.46 -25.18 17.37
N SER A 172 15.34 -24.91 16.40
CA SER A 172 15.41 -23.62 15.72
C SER A 172 14.12 -23.28 14.98
N THR A 173 13.53 -24.26 14.30
CA THR A 173 12.25 -24.08 13.61
C THR A 173 11.14 -23.68 14.58
N LEU A 174 11.05 -24.36 15.74
CA LEU A 174 10.08 -24.02 16.78
C LEU A 174 10.28 -22.60 17.31
N LEU A 175 11.53 -22.24 17.65
CA LEU A 175 11.85 -20.90 18.17
C LEU A 175 11.56 -19.79 17.15
N ILE A 176 11.87 -19.99 15.88
CA ILE A 176 11.57 -19.02 14.82
C ILE A 176 10.06 -18.90 14.63
N SER A 177 9.33 -20.01 14.65
CA SER A 177 7.86 -20.00 14.57
C SER A 177 7.24 -19.23 15.72
N MET A 178 7.68 -19.47 16.96
CA MET A 178 7.21 -18.71 18.12
C MET A 178 7.53 -17.21 18.01
N ASN A 179 8.73 -16.85 17.53
CA ASN A 179 9.09 -15.45 17.32
C ASN A 179 8.26 -14.80 16.19
N SER A 180 7.81 -15.59 15.21
CA SER A 180 6.95 -15.11 14.11
C SER A 180 5.54 -14.75 14.59
N MET A 181 5.08 -15.31 15.70
CA MET A 181 3.76 -15.03 16.32
C MET A 181 3.72 -13.69 17.09
N LYS A 182 4.87 -13.08 17.36
CA LYS A 182 4.89 -11.78 18.03
C LYS A 182 4.32 -10.69 17.14
N ASP A 183 3.72 -9.67 17.75
CA ASP A 183 3.15 -8.52 17.08
C ASP A 183 4.17 -7.80 16.18
N ILE A 184 3.65 -7.17 15.15
CA ILE A 184 4.44 -6.33 14.23
C ILE A 184 4.27 -4.88 14.72
N PRO A 185 5.37 -4.20 15.11
CA PRO A 185 5.27 -2.78 15.47
C PRO A 185 4.89 -1.96 14.23
N VAL A 186 3.93 -1.06 14.40
CA VAL A 186 3.48 -0.11 13.38
C VAL A 186 3.53 1.28 14.00
N GLU A 187 4.15 2.23 13.31
CA GLU A 187 4.35 3.62 13.79
C GLU A 187 3.35 4.61 13.14
N ALA A 188 2.47 4.11 12.29
CA ALA A 188 1.59 4.95 11.47
C ALA A 188 0.23 5.21 12.14
N GLU A 189 0.20 5.77 13.35
CA GLU A 189 -0.99 6.48 13.82
C GLU A 189 -0.89 7.93 13.36
N ILE A 190 -1.70 8.28 12.35
CA ILE A 190 -1.97 9.66 11.99
C ILE A 190 -3.13 10.10 12.89
N ASN A 191 -2.85 10.97 13.85
CA ASN A 191 -3.85 11.56 14.78
C ASN A 191 -4.70 12.59 14.06
#